data_6224c084e0a1dc8ff29ca0742a73b369
#
_entry.id   6224c084e0a1dc8ff29ca0742a73b369
#
_cell.length_a   1.000
_cell.length_b   1.000
_cell.length_c   1.000
_cell.angle_alpha   90.00
_cell.angle_beta   90.00
_cell.angle_gamma   90.00
#
_symmetry.space_group_name_H-M   'P 1'
#
loop_
_entity.id
_entity.type
_entity.pdbx_description
1 polymer ?
#
loop_
_entity_poly.entity_id
_entity_poly.type
_entity_poly.pdbx_seq_one_letter_code
_entity_poly.pdbx_strand_id
1 'polypeptide(L)'
;MAAFLLLAACAPHTPVALAPLPDRPWTVLPGDEVRVRVYREPELSGQWIVNGRGEALLPGLGRLLVAGLTVDSLTDLISRGYSRRIVDAVVDVGIVRYLPVLGEVRSPGAYAVEPTNTVQQLVARAGGLRSTSLRSPTILLQKGRDGTRHALSVDQRLDRIPIDDGDAVLVLDPNSWERRVDSIVRYGSLVSLVLQIAMFSRR
;
A
#
# COMPACT_ATOMS: atom_id res chain seq x y z
N MET A 1 58.60 -0.57 -3.85
CA MET A 1 57.39 -1.09 -4.45
C MET A 1 56.38 -1.34 -3.32
N ALA A 2 55.47 -0.41 -3.08
CA ALA A 2 54.48 -0.48 -2.03
C ALA A 2 53.14 -0.96 -2.64
N ALA A 3 52.68 -2.15 -2.22
CA ALA A 3 51.40 -2.70 -2.62
C ALA A 3 50.28 -2.06 -1.78
N PHE A 4 49.46 -1.24 -2.40
CA PHE A 4 48.26 -0.69 -1.77
C PHE A 4 47.15 -1.76 -1.80
N LEU A 5 46.91 -2.39 -0.65
CA LEU A 5 45.71 -3.24 -0.41
C LEU A 5 44.51 -2.32 -0.24
N LEU A 6 43.65 -2.22 -1.25
CA LEU A 6 42.30 -1.66 -1.14
C LEU A 6 41.41 -2.66 -0.40
N LEU A 7 41.25 -2.49 0.92
CA LEU A 7 40.17 -3.12 1.68
C LEU A 7 38.86 -2.44 1.26
N ALA A 8 38.09 -3.12 0.42
CA ALA A 8 36.67 -2.78 0.20
C ALA A 8 35.92 -3.02 1.51
N ALA A 9 35.63 -1.95 2.23
CA ALA A 9 34.74 -1.98 3.42
C ALA A 9 33.35 -2.39 2.96
N CYS A 10 32.99 -3.65 3.23
CA CYS A 10 31.63 -4.14 3.13
C CYS A 10 30.81 -3.41 4.21
N ALA A 11 30.09 -2.35 3.83
CA ALA A 11 29.19 -1.66 4.76
C ALA A 11 28.11 -2.67 5.24
N PRO A 12 27.95 -2.86 6.55
CA PRO A 12 26.93 -3.76 7.06
C PRO A 12 25.56 -3.22 6.62
N HIS A 13 24.75 -4.06 5.97
CA HIS A 13 23.35 -3.77 5.71
C HIS A 13 22.68 -3.62 7.07
N THR A 14 22.38 -2.39 7.46
CA THR A 14 21.52 -2.11 8.60
C THR A 14 20.16 -2.73 8.30
N PRO A 15 19.69 -3.69 9.11
CA PRO A 15 18.32 -4.21 8.96
C PRO A 15 17.38 -3.02 9.12
N VAL A 16 16.46 -2.86 8.15
CA VAL A 16 15.41 -1.84 8.24
C VAL A 16 14.62 -2.14 9.51
N ALA A 17 14.77 -1.29 10.53
CA ALA A 17 14.03 -1.42 11.76
C ALA A 17 12.54 -1.27 11.42
N LEU A 18 11.78 -2.36 11.61
CA LEU A 18 10.35 -2.36 11.42
C LEU A 18 9.72 -1.74 12.68
N ALA A 19 9.15 -0.55 12.53
CA ALA A 19 8.42 0.09 13.61
C ALA A 19 7.09 -0.63 13.86
N PRO A 20 6.61 -0.73 15.13
CA PRO A 20 5.26 -1.23 15.40
C PRO A 20 4.22 -0.29 14.77
N LEU A 21 3.11 -0.88 14.30
CA LEU A 21 1.98 -0.10 13.80
C LEU A 21 1.27 0.58 14.97
N PRO A 22 0.96 1.88 14.90
CA PRO A 22 0.12 2.53 15.88
C PRO A 22 -1.31 1.98 15.80
N ASP A 23 -1.94 1.77 16.95
CA ASP A 23 -3.35 1.40 17.01
C ASP A 23 -4.22 2.65 16.78
N ARG A 24 -4.76 2.76 15.56
CA ARG A 24 -5.60 3.90 15.15
C ARG A 24 -6.74 3.39 14.28
N PRO A 25 -7.99 3.84 14.55
CA PRO A 25 -9.13 3.41 13.75
C PRO A 25 -9.01 3.93 12.31
N TRP A 26 -9.60 3.18 11.39
CA TRP A 26 -9.76 3.62 10.01
C TRP A 26 -10.71 4.82 9.95
N THR A 27 -10.21 5.94 9.43
CA THR A 27 -10.98 7.16 9.25
C THR A 27 -10.97 7.60 7.80
N VAL A 28 -11.98 8.37 7.42
CA VAL A 28 -12.08 8.98 6.08
C VAL A 28 -10.92 9.96 5.86
N LEU A 29 -10.28 9.86 4.70
CA LEU A 29 -9.25 10.80 4.25
C LEU A 29 -9.70 11.54 2.98
N PRO A 30 -9.14 12.71 2.69
CA PRO A 30 -9.24 13.32 1.37
C PRO A 30 -8.77 12.33 0.29
N GLY A 31 -9.52 12.24 -0.82
CA GLY A 31 -9.26 11.25 -1.87
C GLY A 31 -9.99 9.92 -1.71
N ASP A 32 -10.51 9.61 -0.52
CA ASP A 32 -11.38 8.46 -0.34
C ASP A 32 -12.70 8.63 -1.10
N GLU A 33 -13.34 7.52 -1.38
CA GLU A 33 -14.66 7.45 -1.98
C GLU A 33 -15.67 7.02 -0.92
N VAL A 34 -16.66 7.86 -0.66
CA VAL A 34 -17.79 7.54 0.23
C VAL A 34 -18.89 6.93 -0.63
N ARG A 35 -19.23 5.67 -0.34
CA ARG A 35 -20.33 4.95 -0.96
C ARG A 35 -21.54 5.02 -0.04
N VAL A 36 -22.65 5.54 -0.54
CA VAL A 36 -23.91 5.62 0.21
C VAL A 36 -24.99 4.87 -0.56
N ARG A 37 -25.72 4.03 0.14
CA ARG A 37 -26.90 3.36 -0.38
C ARG A 37 -28.08 3.68 0.51
N VAL A 38 -29.09 4.33 -0.05
CA VAL A 38 -30.34 4.62 0.64
C VAL A 38 -31.41 3.70 0.08
N TYR A 39 -32.05 2.92 0.96
CA TYR A 39 -33.03 1.94 0.53
C TYR A 39 -34.23 2.60 -0.14
N ARG A 40 -34.60 2.10 -1.32
CA ARG A 40 -35.64 2.63 -2.22
C ARG A 40 -35.43 4.02 -2.77
N GLU A 41 -34.25 4.62 -2.57
CA GLU A 41 -33.90 5.95 -3.07
C GLU A 41 -32.64 5.88 -3.95
N PRO A 42 -32.76 5.41 -5.20
CA PRO A 42 -31.60 5.26 -6.08
C PRO A 42 -30.95 6.61 -6.42
N GLU A 43 -31.71 7.70 -6.45
CA GLU A 43 -31.19 9.06 -6.74
C GLU A 43 -30.32 9.61 -5.62
N LEU A 44 -30.46 9.08 -4.40
CA LEU A 44 -29.64 9.44 -3.23
C LEU A 44 -28.52 8.44 -2.98
N SER A 45 -28.47 7.38 -3.77
CA SER A 45 -27.48 6.31 -3.69
C SER A 45 -26.37 6.52 -4.73
N GLY A 46 -25.12 6.30 -4.35
CA GLY A 46 -23.99 6.50 -5.26
C GLY A 46 -22.64 6.51 -4.55
N GLN A 47 -21.66 7.06 -5.23
CA GLN A 47 -20.28 7.15 -4.77
C GLN A 47 -19.77 8.59 -4.98
N TRP A 48 -19.15 9.15 -3.95
CA TRP A 48 -18.68 10.54 -3.96
C TRP A 48 -17.27 10.63 -3.41
N ILE A 49 -16.41 11.30 -4.15
CA ILE A 49 -15.02 11.51 -3.75
C ILE A 49 -14.95 12.62 -2.69
N VAL A 50 -14.20 12.36 -1.64
CA VAL A 50 -13.87 13.35 -0.61
C VAL A 50 -12.83 14.31 -1.17
N ASN A 51 -13.16 15.59 -1.24
CA ASN A 51 -12.27 16.61 -1.79
C ASN A 51 -11.08 16.90 -0.86
N GLY A 52 -10.11 17.71 -1.33
CA GLY A 52 -8.91 18.08 -0.56
C GLY A 52 -9.19 18.88 0.73
N ARG A 53 -10.43 19.36 0.93
CA ARG A 53 -10.88 19.99 2.20
C ARG A 53 -11.50 19.00 3.17
N GLY A 54 -11.59 17.73 2.77
CA GLY A 54 -12.24 16.68 3.59
C GLY A 54 -13.76 16.65 3.48
N GLU A 55 -14.34 17.27 2.43
CA GLU A 55 -15.78 17.36 2.24
C GLU A 55 -16.25 16.40 1.14
N ALA A 56 -17.42 15.78 1.33
CA ALA A 56 -18.16 15.06 0.30
C ALA A 56 -19.45 15.82 -0.06
N LEU A 57 -19.79 15.88 -1.35
CA LEU A 57 -21.03 16.49 -1.83
C LEU A 57 -22.07 15.38 -2.02
N LEU A 58 -23.02 15.27 -1.10
CA LEU A 58 -24.07 14.26 -1.12
C LEU A 58 -25.40 14.84 -1.61
N PRO A 59 -26.12 14.14 -2.50
CA PRO A 59 -27.44 14.57 -2.95
C PRO A 59 -28.39 14.80 -1.77
N GLY A 60 -29.14 15.87 -1.79
CA GLY A 60 -30.09 16.21 -0.73
C GLY A 60 -29.48 16.68 0.60
N LEU A 61 -28.19 16.42 0.87
CA LEU A 61 -27.52 16.86 2.10
C LEU A 61 -26.54 18.03 1.85
N GLY A 62 -26.08 18.20 0.61
CA GLY A 62 -25.10 19.20 0.29
C GLY A 62 -23.67 18.77 0.66
N ARG A 63 -22.83 19.75 0.95
CA ARG A 63 -21.43 19.52 1.37
C ARG A 63 -21.37 19.15 2.84
N LEU A 64 -20.78 18.01 3.14
CA LEU A 64 -20.55 17.54 4.51
C LEU A 64 -19.06 17.35 4.74
N LEU A 65 -18.55 17.86 5.85
CA LEU A 65 -17.19 17.58 6.32
C LEU A 65 -17.18 16.15 6.87
N VAL A 66 -16.45 15.28 6.17
CA VAL A 66 -16.44 13.82 6.47
C VAL A 66 -15.04 13.32 6.83
N ALA A 67 -13.98 14.06 6.52
CA ALA A 67 -12.62 13.65 6.86
C ALA A 67 -12.43 13.50 8.37
N GLY A 68 -11.70 12.45 8.76
CA GLY A 68 -11.46 12.10 10.17
C GLY A 68 -12.58 11.30 10.83
N LEU A 69 -13.75 11.16 10.19
CA LEU A 69 -14.83 10.32 10.71
C LEU A 69 -14.54 8.84 10.49
N THR A 70 -14.93 8.00 11.45
CA THR A 70 -15.01 6.55 11.27
C THR A 70 -16.22 6.18 10.42
N VAL A 71 -16.29 4.94 9.91
CA VAL A 71 -17.46 4.44 9.15
C VAL A 71 -18.75 4.61 9.95
N ASP A 72 -18.73 4.29 11.25
CA ASP A 72 -19.90 4.38 12.13
C ASP A 72 -20.36 5.83 12.29
N SER A 73 -19.42 6.75 12.62
CA SER A 73 -19.72 8.18 12.76
C SER A 73 -20.23 8.80 11.45
N LEU A 74 -19.68 8.37 10.31
CA LEU A 74 -20.12 8.79 8.99
C LEU A 74 -21.53 8.28 8.68
N THR A 75 -21.81 7.01 9.01
CA THR A 75 -23.13 6.40 8.86
C THR A 75 -24.18 7.14 9.68
N ASP A 76 -23.86 7.45 10.94
CA ASP A 76 -24.73 8.23 11.82
C ASP A 76 -25.00 9.65 11.29
N LEU A 77 -23.96 10.31 10.79
CA LEU A 77 -24.09 11.66 10.22
C LEU A 77 -25.03 11.67 9.02
N ILE A 78 -24.83 10.74 8.08
CA ILE A 78 -25.61 10.66 6.84
C ILE A 78 -27.04 10.19 7.14
N SER A 79 -27.21 9.18 8.01
CA SER A 79 -28.52 8.67 8.41
C SER A 79 -29.37 9.76 9.06
N ARG A 80 -28.81 10.53 10.01
CA ARG A 80 -29.51 11.68 10.60
C ARG A 80 -29.85 12.75 9.58
N GLY A 81 -29.00 12.94 8.59
CA GLY A 81 -29.28 13.89 7.50
C GLY A 81 -30.51 13.50 6.69
N TYR A 82 -30.57 12.23 6.26
CA TYR A 82 -31.69 11.73 5.44
C TYR A 82 -32.98 11.51 6.23
N SER A 83 -32.92 11.09 7.51
CA SER A 83 -34.07 10.88 8.36
C SER A 83 -34.93 12.15 8.59
N ARG A 84 -34.35 13.33 8.30
CA ARG A 84 -35.12 14.59 8.35
C ARG A 84 -36.05 14.77 7.14
N ARG A 85 -35.87 13.98 6.07
CA ARG A 85 -36.56 14.12 4.77
C ARG A 85 -37.29 12.85 4.35
N ILE A 86 -36.82 11.71 4.81
CA ILE A 86 -37.30 10.38 4.44
C ILE A 86 -37.75 9.66 5.72
N VAL A 87 -38.99 9.23 5.75
CA VAL A 87 -39.50 8.43 6.85
C VAL A 87 -38.89 7.03 6.77
N ASP A 88 -38.39 6.53 7.89
CA ASP A 88 -37.70 5.22 7.99
C ASP A 88 -36.54 5.03 7.01
N ALA A 89 -35.71 6.06 6.85
CA ALA A 89 -34.54 6.01 5.98
C ALA A 89 -33.55 4.92 6.45
N VAL A 90 -33.37 3.87 5.66
CA VAL A 90 -32.34 2.85 5.86
C VAL A 90 -31.14 3.21 4.99
N VAL A 91 -30.02 3.52 5.63
CA VAL A 91 -28.81 4.00 4.96
C VAL A 91 -27.65 3.05 5.26
N ASP A 92 -27.00 2.59 4.21
CA ASP A 92 -25.73 1.83 4.27
C ASP A 92 -24.60 2.70 3.74
N VAL A 93 -23.50 2.80 4.50
CA VAL A 93 -22.37 3.66 4.16
C VAL A 93 -21.07 2.86 4.18
N GLY A 94 -20.29 2.97 3.12
CA GLY A 94 -18.96 2.39 3.01
C GLY A 94 -17.91 3.43 2.66
N ILE A 95 -16.66 3.13 2.98
CA ILE A 95 -15.49 3.90 2.59
C ILE A 95 -14.65 3.03 1.67
N VAL A 96 -14.28 3.55 0.51
CA VAL A 96 -13.36 2.90 -0.42
C VAL A 96 -12.12 3.80 -0.56
N ARG A 97 -10.95 3.21 -0.38
CA ARG A 97 -9.64 3.87 -0.55
C ARG A 97 -8.88 3.20 -1.65
N TYR A 98 -8.14 3.96 -2.46
CA TYR A 98 -7.22 3.42 -3.44
C TYR A 98 -5.83 3.29 -2.83
N LEU A 99 -5.36 2.05 -2.68
CA LEU A 99 -4.08 1.74 -2.05
C LEU A 99 -3.12 1.17 -3.10
N PRO A 100 -1.97 1.82 -3.35
CA PRO A 100 -0.94 1.29 -4.24
C PRO A 100 -0.35 -0.01 -3.71
N VAL A 101 -0.24 -1.01 -4.58
CA VAL A 101 0.45 -2.29 -4.34
C VAL A 101 1.59 -2.40 -5.33
N LEU A 102 2.81 -2.48 -4.82
CA LEU A 102 4.04 -2.45 -5.61
C LEU A 102 4.92 -3.66 -5.29
N GLY A 103 5.92 -3.91 -6.13
CA GLY A 103 6.91 -4.95 -5.93
C GLY A 103 6.59 -6.27 -6.62
N GLU A 104 6.78 -7.40 -5.94
CA GLU A 104 6.70 -8.75 -6.50
C GLU A 104 5.25 -9.29 -6.63
N VAL A 105 4.35 -8.47 -7.18
CA VAL A 105 2.99 -8.84 -7.58
C VAL A 105 2.89 -8.92 -9.10
N ARG A 106 1.90 -9.64 -9.62
CA ARG A 106 1.72 -9.78 -11.08
C ARG A 106 1.30 -8.48 -11.75
N SER A 107 0.46 -7.71 -11.09
CA SER A 107 -0.08 -6.46 -11.62
C SER A 107 0.10 -5.35 -10.57
N PRO A 108 1.27 -4.67 -10.52
CA PRO A 108 1.44 -3.50 -9.66
C PRO A 108 0.48 -2.39 -10.07
N GLY A 109 -0.12 -1.70 -9.10
CA GLY A 109 -1.10 -0.63 -9.36
C GLY A 109 -1.83 -0.19 -8.10
N ALA A 110 -2.77 0.76 -8.25
CA ALA A 110 -3.66 1.18 -7.18
C ALA A 110 -4.96 0.36 -7.19
N TYR A 111 -5.32 -0.18 -6.04
CA TYR A 111 -6.47 -1.05 -5.88
C TYR A 111 -7.47 -0.48 -4.88
N ALA A 112 -8.74 -0.52 -5.25
CA ALA A 112 -9.82 -0.13 -4.37
C ALA A 112 -9.92 -1.12 -3.21
N VAL A 113 -9.88 -0.62 -1.98
CA VAL A 113 -9.96 -1.40 -0.75
C VAL A 113 -10.98 -0.81 0.20
N GLU A 114 -11.60 -1.68 0.97
CA GLU A 114 -12.50 -1.35 2.06
C GLU A 114 -11.86 -1.72 3.41
N PRO A 115 -12.26 -1.10 4.52
CA PRO A 115 -11.70 -1.39 5.85
C PRO A 115 -11.73 -2.88 6.22
N THR A 116 -12.75 -3.60 5.77
CA THR A 116 -12.97 -5.03 6.04
C THR A 116 -12.07 -5.97 5.25
N ASN A 117 -11.42 -5.47 4.20
CA ASN A 117 -10.52 -6.30 3.40
C ASN A 117 -9.27 -6.69 4.18
N THR A 118 -8.66 -7.84 3.81
CA THR A 118 -7.38 -8.29 4.36
C THR A 118 -6.23 -7.96 3.39
N VAL A 119 -5.01 -7.96 3.92
CA VAL A 119 -3.78 -7.82 3.12
C VAL A 119 -3.71 -8.92 2.04
N GLN A 120 -4.12 -10.15 2.37
CA GLN A 120 -4.19 -11.26 1.41
C GLN A 120 -5.13 -10.95 0.24
N GLN A 121 -6.33 -10.43 0.52
CA GLN A 121 -7.30 -10.05 -0.52
C GLN A 121 -6.75 -8.94 -1.42
N LEU A 122 -6.04 -7.98 -0.84
CA LEU A 122 -5.39 -6.91 -1.58
C LEU A 122 -4.31 -7.47 -2.54
N VAL A 123 -3.43 -8.34 -2.05
CA VAL A 123 -2.41 -9.00 -2.88
C VAL A 123 -3.06 -9.88 -3.95
N ALA A 124 -4.16 -10.58 -3.64
CA ALA A 124 -4.89 -11.38 -4.61
C ALA A 124 -5.50 -10.52 -5.73
N ARG A 125 -6.04 -9.33 -5.42
CA ARG A 125 -6.51 -8.35 -6.43
C ARG A 125 -5.38 -7.86 -7.34
N ALA A 126 -4.16 -7.77 -6.83
CA ALA A 126 -2.96 -7.47 -7.62
C ALA A 126 -2.46 -8.67 -8.46
N GLY A 127 -3.29 -9.70 -8.64
CA GLY A 127 -3.00 -10.91 -9.39
C GLY A 127 -2.15 -11.94 -8.64
N GLY A 128 -1.96 -11.75 -7.33
CA GLY A 128 -1.12 -12.60 -6.49
C GLY A 128 0.37 -12.33 -6.70
N LEU A 129 1.20 -13.21 -6.15
CA LEU A 129 2.65 -13.10 -6.26
C LEU A 129 3.13 -13.35 -7.71
N ARG A 130 4.13 -12.60 -8.14
CA ARG A 130 4.72 -12.73 -9.48
C ARG A 130 5.36 -14.10 -9.69
N SER A 131 5.99 -14.64 -8.67
CA SER A 131 6.67 -15.94 -8.74
C SER A 131 6.10 -16.91 -7.70
N THR A 132 5.82 -18.14 -8.13
CA THR A 132 5.43 -19.23 -7.25
C THR A 132 6.59 -19.76 -6.40
N SER A 133 7.83 -19.39 -6.72
CA SER A 133 9.01 -19.70 -5.91
C SER A 133 9.17 -18.81 -4.67
N LEU A 134 8.36 -17.73 -4.57
CA LEU A 134 8.29 -16.89 -3.37
C LEU A 134 7.60 -17.65 -2.24
N ARG A 135 8.38 -18.37 -1.43
CA ARG A 135 7.86 -19.18 -0.32
C ARG A 135 7.40 -18.33 0.87
N SER A 136 8.02 -17.16 1.06
CA SER A 136 7.74 -16.28 2.20
C SER A 136 7.94 -14.82 1.78
N PRO A 137 6.98 -14.20 1.07
CA PRO A 137 7.08 -12.79 0.71
C PRO A 137 7.06 -11.93 1.98
N THR A 138 7.88 -10.89 1.99
CA THR A 138 7.79 -9.85 3.01
C THR A 138 6.81 -8.80 2.51
N ILE A 139 5.72 -8.59 3.24
CA ILE A 139 4.73 -7.56 2.92
C ILE A 139 4.92 -6.41 3.89
N LEU A 140 5.10 -5.23 3.37
CA LEU A 140 5.35 -4.02 4.15
C LEU A 140 4.35 -2.93 3.78
N LEU A 141 3.91 -2.15 4.77
CA LEU A 141 3.32 -0.85 4.57
C LEU A 141 4.47 0.18 4.56
N GLN A 142 4.65 0.88 3.47
CA GLN A 142 5.56 2.02 3.39
C GLN A 142 4.75 3.31 3.56
N LYS A 143 5.11 4.11 4.56
CA LYS A 143 4.50 5.41 4.80
C LYS A 143 4.98 6.41 3.74
N GLY A 144 4.03 7.13 3.13
CA GLY A 144 4.34 8.10 2.08
C GLY A 144 5.10 9.33 2.59
N ARG A 145 4.89 9.71 3.87
CA ARG A 145 5.45 10.92 4.45
C ARG A 145 6.95 10.83 4.74
N ASP A 146 7.40 9.74 5.34
CA ASP A 146 8.77 9.57 5.86
C ASP A 146 9.48 8.32 5.34
N GLY A 147 8.78 7.50 4.53
CA GLY A 147 9.31 6.25 4.00
C GLY A 147 9.47 5.13 5.04
N THR A 148 8.99 5.34 6.28
CA THR A 148 9.01 4.31 7.33
C THR A 148 8.27 3.07 6.85
N ARG A 149 8.77 1.89 7.23
CA ARG A 149 8.22 0.60 6.82
C ARG A 149 7.74 -0.19 8.02
N HIS A 150 6.55 -0.79 7.89
CA HIS A 150 5.94 -1.64 8.89
C HIS A 150 5.63 -3.00 8.28
N ALA A 151 5.95 -4.09 8.99
CA ALA A 151 5.59 -5.41 8.53
C ALA A 151 4.08 -5.64 8.63
N LEU A 152 3.52 -6.26 7.60
CA LEU A 152 2.11 -6.66 7.56
C LEU A 152 1.99 -8.17 7.56
N SER A 153 1.02 -8.70 8.31
CA SER A 153 0.60 -10.08 8.20
C SER A 153 -0.43 -10.24 7.08
N VAL A 154 -0.41 -11.38 6.37
CA VAL A 154 -1.31 -11.64 5.22
C VAL A 154 -2.79 -11.65 5.61
N ASP A 155 -3.10 -12.12 6.81
CA ASP A 155 -4.45 -12.22 7.39
C ASP A 155 -4.89 -10.96 8.12
N GLN A 156 -3.99 -9.97 8.26
CA GLN A 156 -4.32 -8.71 8.92
C GLN A 156 -5.38 -7.94 8.12
N ARG A 157 -6.40 -7.45 8.83
CA ARG A 157 -7.44 -6.59 8.23
C ARG A 157 -6.93 -5.18 8.07
N LEU A 158 -7.38 -4.50 7.01
CA LEU A 158 -6.94 -3.14 6.69
C LEU A 158 -7.45 -2.11 7.71
N ASP A 159 -8.60 -2.35 8.37
CA ASP A 159 -9.13 -1.49 9.43
C ASP A 159 -8.22 -1.43 10.68
N ARG A 160 -7.32 -2.42 10.84
CA ARG A 160 -6.30 -2.48 11.89
C ARG A 160 -4.95 -1.87 11.48
N ILE A 161 -4.87 -1.32 10.28
CA ILE A 161 -3.65 -0.75 9.71
C ILE A 161 -3.88 0.75 9.54
N PRO A 162 -3.06 1.60 10.17
CA PRO A 162 -3.17 3.06 10.03
C PRO A 162 -2.62 3.48 8.66
N ILE A 163 -3.48 3.45 7.64
CA ILE A 163 -3.14 3.82 6.27
C ILE A 163 -3.47 5.30 6.08
N ASP A 164 -2.47 6.10 5.76
CA ASP A 164 -2.59 7.52 5.44
C ASP A 164 -2.48 7.75 3.93
N ASP A 165 -2.73 9.00 3.51
CA ASP A 165 -2.52 9.41 2.12
C ASP A 165 -1.05 9.27 1.72
N GLY A 166 -0.81 8.75 0.50
CA GLY A 166 0.53 8.48 -0.03
C GLY A 166 1.19 7.19 0.46
N ASP A 167 0.55 6.42 1.36
CA ASP A 167 1.05 5.12 1.78
C ASP A 167 0.94 4.08 0.66
N ALA A 168 1.82 3.08 0.66
CA ALA A 168 1.82 1.99 -0.31
C ALA A 168 2.14 0.64 0.34
N VAL A 169 1.54 -0.41 -0.18
CA VAL A 169 1.89 -1.79 0.20
C VAL A 169 2.98 -2.29 -0.73
N LEU A 170 4.10 -2.70 -0.14
CA LEU A 170 5.24 -3.29 -0.85
C LEU A 170 5.28 -4.79 -0.62
N VAL A 171 5.29 -5.55 -1.69
CA VAL A 171 5.53 -6.99 -1.66
C VAL A 171 6.96 -7.25 -2.12
N LEU A 172 7.80 -7.73 -1.20
CA LEU A 172 9.22 -7.94 -1.44
C LEU A 172 9.56 -9.44 -1.45
N ASP A 173 10.47 -9.82 -2.32
CA ASP A 173 11.15 -11.12 -2.25
C ASP A 173 12.36 -10.98 -1.34
N PRO A 174 12.40 -11.65 -0.18
CA PRO A 174 13.54 -11.60 0.72
C PRO A 174 14.83 -12.10 0.07
N ASN A 175 14.74 -12.95 -0.97
CA ASN A 175 15.90 -13.50 -1.68
C ASN A 175 16.24 -12.73 -2.96
N SER A 176 15.60 -11.60 -3.23
CA SER A 176 15.85 -10.81 -4.46
C SER A 176 17.27 -10.24 -4.52
N TRP A 177 17.91 -10.01 -3.38
CA TRP A 177 19.29 -9.54 -3.31
C TRP A 177 20.29 -10.62 -3.74
N GLU A 178 20.05 -11.90 -3.37
CA GLU A 178 20.92 -13.02 -3.77
C GLU A 178 20.96 -13.17 -5.28
N ARG A 179 19.81 -13.05 -5.96
CA ARG A 179 19.72 -13.10 -7.42
C ARG A 179 20.46 -11.93 -8.09
N ARG A 180 20.49 -10.76 -7.47
CA ARG A 180 21.26 -9.59 -7.98
C ARG A 180 22.75 -9.79 -7.78
N VAL A 181 23.19 -10.35 -6.65
CA VAL A 181 24.59 -10.65 -6.38
C VAL A 181 25.08 -11.74 -7.34
N ASP A 182 24.33 -12.81 -7.59
CA ASP A 182 24.67 -13.85 -8.54
C ASP A 182 24.85 -13.31 -9.98
N SER A 183 24.05 -12.35 -10.40
CA SER A 183 24.24 -11.71 -11.70
C SER A 183 25.52 -10.88 -11.74
N ILE A 184 25.82 -10.09 -10.70
CA ILE A 184 27.03 -9.28 -10.61
C ILE A 184 28.28 -10.18 -10.53
N VAL A 185 28.26 -11.25 -9.76
CA VAL A 185 29.36 -12.19 -9.66
C VAL A 185 29.59 -12.90 -11.00
N ARG A 186 28.52 -13.30 -11.70
CA ARG A 186 28.62 -13.94 -13.01
C ARG A 186 29.17 -13.02 -14.09
N TYR A 187 28.82 -11.72 -14.09
CA TYR A 187 29.39 -10.73 -15.01
C TYR A 187 30.74 -10.22 -14.54
N GLY A 188 31.00 -10.11 -13.24
CA GLY A 188 32.28 -9.70 -12.67
C GLY A 188 33.41 -10.68 -13.02
N SER A 189 33.12 -12.00 -13.00
CA SER A 189 34.11 -13.02 -13.39
C SER A 189 34.43 -12.97 -14.87
N LEU A 190 33.48 -12.63 -15.76
CA LEU A 190 33.71 -12.45 -17.19
C LEU A 190 34.56 -11.20 -17.48
N VAL A 191 34.32 -10.10 -16.78
CA VAL A 191 35.12 -8.87 -16.91
C VAL A 191 36.56 -9.11 -16.45
N SER A 192 36.79 -9.86 -15.37
CA SER A 192 38.10 -10.26 -14.89
C SER A 192 38.84 -11.13 -15.92
N LEU A 193 38.15 -12.08 -16.54
CA LEU A 193 38.71 -12.94 -17.58
C LEU A 193 39.09 -12.16 -18.82
N VAL A 194 38.25 -11.21 -19.28
CA VAL A 194 38.54 -10.34 -20.44
C VAL A 194 39.73 -9.44 -20.18
N LEU A 195 39.85 -8.87 -18.98
CA LEU A 195 41.00 -8.06 -18.58
C LEU A 195 42.31 -8.89 -18.54
N GLN A 196 42.28 -10.13 -18.07
CA GLN A 196 43.42 -11.02 -18.08
C GLN A 196 43.87 -11.36 -19.51
N ILE A 197 42.93 -11.67 -20.41
CA ILE A 197 43.23 -11.93 -21.83
C ILE A 197 43.84 -10.69 -22.51
N ALA A 198 43.25 -9.51 -22.23
CA ALA A 198 43.75 -8.23 -22.79
C ALA A 198 45.19 -7.87 -22.31
N MET A 199 45.54 -8.21 -21.06
CA MET A 199 46.91 -8.04 -20.56
C MET A 199 47.90 -9.04 -21.15
N PHE A 200 47.48 -10.25 -21.49
CA PHE A 200 48.34 -11.27 -22.08
C PHE A 200 48.60 -11.03 -23.58
N SER A 201 47.68 -10.37 -24.27
CA SER A 201 47.79 -10.08 -25.72
C SER A 201 48.71 -8.88 -26.05
N ARG A 202 49.25 -8.19 -25.04
CA ARG A 202 50.17 -7.04 -25.21
C ARG A 202 51.67 -7.35 -24.91
N ARG A 203 52.04 -8.62 -24.92
CA ARG A 203 53.47 -9.02 -24.91
C ARG A 203 53.91 -9.60 -26.22
#